data_aa153d98b8ebe2d6078852394eebe012
#
_entry.id   aa153d98b8ebe2d6078852394eebe012
#
_cell.length_a   1.000
_cell.length_b   1.000
_cell.length_c   1.000
_cell.angle_alpha   90.00
_cell.angle_beta   90.00
_cell.angle_gamma   90.00
#
_symmetry.space_group_name_H-M   'P 1'
#
loop_
_entity.id
_entity.type
_entity.pdbx_description
1 polymer ?
#
loop_
_entity_poly.entity_id
_entity_poly.type
_entity_poly.pdbx_seq_one_letter_code
_entity_poly.pdbx_strand_id
1 'polypeptide(L)'
;EAAIYAVLLSKTPTSVQIVSQVLLDEDNHYRFDLLPGNFIVGAYIDNNKNGKRDKNELYGLYSQSDKPYQIITMGADEKRHLKSFNINRRLSLDQEKKTPTDLAKSITNIGKVISLDDAIFLQENSELGLWQPLSFVEKIGGGLFMLQAYEEDKIPVIFIHGILGNPTEFEQIINQLDRDKYQPWVLYYPSGLQLDLISDYLLSSLNQLNSQYVFSDINVIAHSMGGLMSRSFLMKHQAQAPDYSVSLYMTINSPLYGMQSATSGVESSPIIIPSWRDVAVNSDYIKRVHKWQIPSDTAYHLVFSFLPGEEGDGVVPLSSQLSLKLQEEATQIYGFQAQHAGVLKDEDFTKLFHQILAK
;
A
#
# COMPACT_ATOMS: atom_id res chain seq x y z
N GLU A 1 27.61 -13.89 -24.01
CA GLU A 1 27.70 -13.53 -22.59
C GLU A 1 26.55 -12.59 -22.23
N ALA A 2 25.95 -12.78 -21.05
CA ALA A 2 24.89 -11.92 -20.54
C ALA A 2 25.45 -10.53 -20.18
N ALA A 3 24.68 -9.49 -20.34
CA ALA A 3 25.04 -8.16 -19.87
C ALA A 3 24.69 -8.01 -18.39
N ILE A 4 25.48 -7.30 -17.61
CA ILE A 4 25.21 -7.01 -16.21
C ILE A 4 25.03 -5.50 -16.06
N TYR A 5 23.89 -5.09 -15.55
CA TYR A 5 23.60 -3.69 -15.31
C TYR A 5 23.56 -3.39 -13.82
N ALA A 6 24.27 -2.33 -13.40
CA ALA A 6 24.01 -1.68 -12.14
C ALA A 6 22.85 -0.69 -12.31
N VAL A 7 21.96 -0.65 -11.34
CA VAL A 7 20.81 0.27 -11.31
C VAL A 7 20.83 1.09 -10.04
N LEU A 8 20.53 2.37 -10.21
CA LEU A 8 20.34 3.30 -9.12
C LEU A 8 18.88 3.64 -8.99
N LEU A 9 18.35 3.46 -7.79
CA LEU A 9 16.96 3.74 -7.46
C LEU A 9 16.94 4.92 -6.49
N SER A 10 16.23 5.98 -6.84
CA SER A 10 15.90 7.05 -5.88
C SER A 10 14.72 6.58 -5.04
N LYS A 11 14.85 6.72 -3.72
CA LYS A 11 13.78 6.39 -2.77
C LYS A 11 13.20 7.67 -2.21
N THR A 12 11.94 7.90 -2.49
CA THR A 12 11.09 8.84 -1.76
C THR A 12 10.27 8.10 -0.70
N PRO A 13 9.58 8.77 0.22
CA PRO A 13 8.70 8.10 1.17
C PRO A 13 7.65 7.18 0.52
N THR A 14 7.18 7.52 -0.68
CA THR A 14 6.05 6.87 -1.33
C THR A 14 6.39 6.17 -2.65
N SER A 15 7.61 6.33 -3.18
CA SER A 15 7.99 5.75 -4.47
C SER A 15 9.46 5.35 -4.53
N VAL A 16 9.74 4.41 -5.42
CA VAL A 16 11.10 4.05 -5.82
C VAL A 16 11.14 4.13 -7.34
N GLN A 17 12.06 4.92 -7.87
CA GLN A 17 12.23 5.13 -9.30
C GLN A 17 13.65 4.81 -9.72
N ILE A 18 13.81 4.17 -10.88
CA ILE A 18 15.14 4.05 -11.51
C ILE A 18 15.54 5.45 -11.99
N VAL A 19 16.64 5.95 -11.44
CA VAL A 19 17.21 7.24 -11.84
C VAL A 19 18.42 7.09 -12.74
N SER A 20 19.09 5.94 -12.70
CA SER A 20 20.20 5.64 -13.58
C SER A 20 20.42 4.13 -13.73
N GLN A 21 20.92 3.74 -14.89
CA GLN A 21 21.33 2.37 -15.20
C GLN A 21 22.63 2.40 -15.98
N VAL A 22 23.59 1.58 -15.58
CA VAL A 22 24.93 1.54 -16.17
C VAL A 22 25.31 0.09 -16.42
N LEU A 23 25.81 -0.20 -17.61
CA LEU A 23 26.45 -1.50 -17.91
C LEU A 23 27.75 -1.61 -17.10
N LEU A 24 27.98 -2.75 -16.46
CA LEU A 24 29.25 -3.01 -15.78
C LEU A 24 30.39 -3.14 -16.82
N ASP A 25 31.55 -2.66 -16.43
CA ASP A 25 32.79 -2.87 -17.23
C ASP A 25 33.28 -4.32 -17.15
N GLU A 26 34.37 -4.62 -17.83
CA GLU A 26 34.98 -5.96 -17.90
C GLU A 26 35.41 -6.49 -16.53
N ASP A 27 35.71 -5.59 -15.58
CA ASP A 27 36.09 -5.91 -14.20
C ASP A 27 34.89 -5.94 -13.23
N ASN A 28 33.69 -5.84 -13.76
CA ASN A 28 32.40 -5.74 -13.00
C ASN A 28 32.33 -4.51 -12.09
N HIS A 29 32.93 -3.40 -12.50
CA HIS A 29 32.78 -2.13 -11.81
C HIS A 29 31.67 -1.28 -12.44
N TYR A 30 31.14 -0.37 -11.65
CA TYR A 30 30.18 0.64 -12.09
C TYR A 30 30.43 1.96 -11.36
N ARG A 31 29.98 3.05 -11.99
CA ARG A 31 30.04 4.38 -11.41
C ARG A 31 28.73 5.13 -11.68
N PHE A 32 28.20 5.76 -10.65
CA PHE A 32 27.13 6.72 -10.76
C PHE A 32 27.62 8.11 -10.34
N ASP A 33 27.34 9.12 -11.14
CA ASP A 33 27.54 10.53 -10.78
C ASP A 33 26.17 11.08 -10.36
N LEU A 34 26.04 11.51 -9.09
CA LEU A 34 24.76 11.72 -8.43
C LEU A 34 24.64 13.13 -7.84
N LEU A 35 23.44 13.66 -7.85
CA LEU A 35 23.07 14.78 -6.97
C LEU A 35 22.84 14.26 -5.54
N PRO A 36 22.90 15.16 -4.52
CA PRO A 36 22.60 14.76 -3.14
C PRO A 36 21.20 14.11 -3.03
N GLY A 37 21.09 13.03 -2.22
CA GLY A 37 19.84 12.32 -2.08
C GLY A 37 19.97 10.96 -1.41
N ASN A 38 18.85 10.24 -1.35
CA ASN A 38 18.75 8.89 -0.81
C ASN A 38 18.55 7.88 -1.94
N PHE A 39 19.44 6.90 -2.00
CA PHE A 39 19.48 5.95 -3.09
C PHE A 39 19.55 4.49 -2.59
N ILE A 40 19.04 3.58 -3.42
CA ILE A 40 19.29 2.14 -3.31
C ILE A 40 20.07 1.74 -4.54
N VAL A 41 21.12 0.94 -4.37
CA VAL A 41 21.88 0.37 -5.48
C VAL A 41 21.50 -1.09 -5.66
N GLY A 42 21.27 -1.47 -6.89
CA GLY A 42 21.02 -2.84 -7.30
C GLY A 42 21.80 -3.23 -8.55
N ALA A 43 21.73 -4.49 -8.92
CA ALA A 43 22.23 -4.98 -10.21
C ALA A 43 21.38 -6.15 -10.68
N TYR A 44 21.35 -6.39 -12.00
CA TYR A 44 20.71 -7.55 -12.60
C TYR A 44 21.49 -8.08 -13.80
N ILE A 45 21.24 -9.34 -14.14
CA ILE A 45 21.82 -10.02 -15.29
C ILE A 45 20.81 -10.00 -16.43
N ASP A 46 21.12 -9.27 -17.50
CA ASP A 46 20.30 -9.19 -18.71
C ASP A 46 20.78 -10.27 -19.70
N ASN A 47 20.07 -11.39 -19.74
CA ASN A 47 20.44 -12.53 -20.57
C ASN A 47 20.11 -12.34 -22.04
N ASN A 48 19.08 -11.59 -22.36
CA ASN A 48 18.60 -11.36 -23.73
C ASN A 48 19.06 -10.02 -24.31
N LYS A 49 19.79 -9.22 -23.54
CA LYS A 49 20.39 -7.94 -23.93
C LYS A 49 19.37 -6.89 -24.40
N ASN A 50 18.19 -6.89 -23.81
CA ASN A 50 17.14 -5.93 -24.13
C ASN A 50 17.22 -4.63 -23.30
N GLY A 51 18.20 -4.52 -22.37
CA GLY A 51 18.39 -3.36 -21.50
C GLY A 51 17.35 -3.25 -20.38
N LYS A 52 16.57 -4.29 -20.16
CA LYS A 52 15.54 -4.36 -19.11
C LYS A 52 15.70 -5.64 -18.33
N ARG A 53 15.29 -5.61 -17.07
CA ARG A 53 15.27 -6.84 -16.28
C ARG A 53 13.99 -7.64 -16.55
N ASP A 54 14.16 -8.87 -17.00
CA ASP A 54 13.07 -9.82 -17.22
C ASP A 54 12.83 -10.73 -16.01
N LYS A 55 11.62 -11.33 -15.94
CA LYS A 55 11.17 -12.15 -14.79
C LYS A 55 12.11 -13.29 -14.40
N ASN A 56 12.82 -13.86 -15.36
CA ASN A 56 13.71 -15.02 -15.15
C ASN A 56 15.17 -14.63 -14.86
N GLU A 57 15.46 -13.36 -14.84
CA GLU A 57 16.81 -12.84 -14.68
C GLU A 57 17.14 -12.62 -13.21
N LEU A 58 18.39 -12.93 -12.86
CA LEU A 58 18.89 -12.75 -11.52
C LEU A 58 19.09 -11.28 -11.21
N TYR A 59 18.84 -10.89 -9.98
CA TYR A 59 19.12 -9.56 -9.47
C TYR A 59 19.69 -9.60 -8.05
N GLY A 60 20.23 -8.49 -7.61
CA GLY A 60 20.67 -8.25 -6.24
C GLY A 60 20.50 -6.81 -5.85
N LEU A 61 20.35 -6.57 -4.57
CA LEU A 61 20.35 -5.23 -3.97
C LEU A 61 21.50 -5.14 -2.99
N TYR A 62 22.17 -4.00 -2.99
CA TYR A 62 23.24 -3.72 -2.06
C TYR A 62 22.70 -3.64 -0.63
N SER A 63 23.31 -4.44 0.25
CA SER A 63 23.13 -4.38 1.69
C SER A 63 24.36 -4.96 2.38
N GLN A 64 24.79 -4.34 3.47
CA GLN A 64 25.85 -4.85 4.36
C GLN A 64 25.27 -5.48 5.65
N SER A 65 23.95 -5.62 5.72
CA SER A 65 23.23 -6.18 6.84
C SER A 65 22.24 -7.23 6.36
N ASP A 66 21.53 -7.88 7.27
CA ASP A 66 20.45 -8.81 6.95
C ASP A 66 19.20 -8.13 6.37
N LYS A 67 19.23 -6.80 6.22
CA LYS A 67 18.16 -6.05 5.54
C LYS A 67 18.18 -6.35 4.03
N PRO A 68 17.00 -6.33 3.38
CA PRO A 68 16.86 -6.65 1.96
C PRO A 68 17.61 -5.68 1.04
N TYR A 69 17.79 -4.44 1.49
CA TYR A 69 18.55 -3.39 0.83
C TYR A 69 19.06 -2.38 1.86
N GLN A 70 20.01 -1.57 1.44
CA GLN A 70 20.54 -0.45 2.25
C GLN A 70 20.28 0.86 1.52
N ILE A 71 19.76 1.85 2.25
CA ILE A 71 19.67 3.24 1.75
C ILE A 71 21.05 3.87 1.87
N ILE A 72 21.52 4.44 0.77
CA ILE A 72 22.76 5.19 0.68
C ILE A 72 22.38 6.66 0.59
N THR A 73 22.67 7.42 1.64
CA THR A 73 22.51 8.88 1.62
C THR A 73 23.78 9.50 1.07
N MET A 74 23.68 10.33 0.04
CA MET A 74 24.78 11.05 -0.58
C MET A 74 24.63 12.55 -0.33
N GLY A 75 25.68 13.14 0.20
CA GLY A 75 25.82 14.61 0.33
C GLY A 75 26.39 15.25 -0.95
N ALA A 76 26.47 16.57 -0.97
CA ALA A 76 27.17 17.29 -2.04
C ALA A 76 28.67 16.92 -2.04
N ASP A 77 29.23 16.66 -3.22
CA ASP A 77 30.65 16.31 -3.45
C ASP A 77 31.14 15.05 -2.69
N GLU A 78 30.22 14.25 -2.14
CA GLU A 78 30.56 13.03 -1.42
C GLU A 78 30.90 11.91 -2.42
N LYS A 79 31.96 11.15 -2.13
CA LYS A 79 32.34 9.93 -2.87
C LYS A 79 32.21 8.72 -1.96
N ARG A 80 31.49 7.70 -2.41
CA ARG A 80 31.39 6.42 -1.68
C ARG A 80 31.81 5.25 -2.54
N HIS A 81 32.63 4.38 -1.97
CA HIS A 81 32.96 3.08 -2.52
C HIS A 81 32.09 2.02 -1.84
N LEU A 82 31.28 1.33 -2.61
CA LEU A 82 30.47 0.23 -2.11
C LEU A 82 31.26 -1.08 -2.19
N LYS A 83 31.08 -1.94 -1.19
CA LYS A 83 31.60 -3.32 -1.27
C LYS A 83 30.81 -4.10 -2.30
N SER A 84 31.40 -5.16 -2.83
CA SER A 84 30.71 -6.10 -3.72
C SER A 84 29.50 -6.73 -3.05
N PHE A 85 28.48 -7.05 -3.84
CA PHE A 85 27.27 -7.75 -3.41
C PHE A 85 26.85 -8.79 -4.45
N ASN A 86 26.04 -9.74 -4.05
CA ASN A 86 25.67 -10.87 -4.88
C ASN A 86 24.40 -10.62 -5.69
N ILE A 87 24.41 -11.05 -6.94
CA ILE A 87 23.25 -11.13 -7.82
C ILE A 87 22.77 -12.59 -7.79
N ASN A 88 21.93 -12.94 -6.85
CA ASN A 88 21.54 -14.33 -6.58
C ASN A 88 20.02 -14.53 -6.38
N ARG A 89 19.22 -13.46 -6.48
CA ARG A 89 17.77 -13.54 -6.28
C ARG A 89 17.09 -13.75 -7.63
N ARG A 90 16.17 -14.69 -7.65
CA ARG A 90 15.15 -14.77 -8.70
C ARG A 90 13.85 -14.27 -8.09
N LEU A 91 13.09 -13.49 -8.83
CA LEU A 91 11.67 -13.37 -8.52
C LEU A 91 11.08 -14.76 -8.72
N SER A 92 10.93 -15.52 -7.65
CA SER A 92 10.34 -16.84 -7.78
C SER A 92 8.86 -16.65 -8.08
N LEU A 93 8.45 -17.14 -9.23
CA LEU A 93 7.02 -17.33 -9.56
C LEU A 93 6.34 -18.29 -8.57
N ASP A 94 7.11 -19.02 -7.76
CA ASP A 94 6.59 -19.91 -6.71
C ASP A 94 5.95 -19.11 -5.55
N GLN A 95 6.24 -17.82 -5.41
CA GLN A 95 5.50 -16.95 -4.49
C GLN A 95 4.08 -16.64 -5.00
N GLU A 96 3.84 -16.75 -6.31
CA GLU A 96 2.50 -16.62 -6.89
C GLU A 96 1.63 -17.88 -6.69
N LYS A 97 2.21 -18.99 -6.20
CA LYS A 97 1.50 -20.28 -6.01
C LYS A 97 0.93 -20.49 -4.61
N LYS A 98 1.22 -19.63 -3.65
CA LYS A 98 0.45 -19.66 -2.40
C LYS A 98 -0.96 -19.16 -2.71
N THR A 99 -1.93 -20.06 -2.56
CA THR A 99 -3.33 -19.70 -2.75
C THR A 99 -3.74 -18.65 -1.73
N PRO A 100 -4.75 -17.81 -1.98
CA PRO A 100 -5.32 -16.90 -0.99
C PRO A 100 -5.60 -17.57 0.36
N THR A 101 -6.02 -18.83 0.31
CA THR A 101 -6.27 -19.69 1.47
C THR A 101 -4.99 -19.97 2.28
N ASP A 102 -3.85 -20.15 1.62
CA ASP A 102 -2.58 -20.43 2.31
C ASP A 102 -2.02 -19.15 2.95
N LEU A 103 -2.21 -17.99 2.31
CA LEU A 103 -1.83 -16.70 2.86
C LEU A 103 -2.72 -16.32 4.05
N ALA A 104 -4.04 -16.50 3.92
CA ALA A 104 -4.99 -16.27 5.01
C ALA A 104 -4.70 -17.14 6.24
N LYS A 105 -4.25 -18.38 6.04
CA LYS A 105 -3.83 -19.27 7.14
C LYS A 105 -2.52 -18.82 7.83
N SER A 106 -1.69 -18.05 7.13
CA SER A 106 -0.42 -17.55 7.66
C SER A 106 -0.59 -16.25 8.45
N ILE A 107 -1.66 -15.49 8.20
CA ILE A 107 -2.00 -14.28 8.96
C ILE A 107 -3.00 -14.69 10.06
N THR A 108 -2.52 -14.81 11.28
CA THR A 108 -3.29 -15.39 12.40
C THR A 108 -3.89 -14.35 13.35
N ASN A 109 -3.54 -13.06 13.19
CA ASN A 109 -4.00 -12.00 14.08
C ASN A 109 -5.35 -11.43 13.66
N ILE A 110 -6.42 -12.19 13.83
CA ILE A 110 -7.79 -11.76 13.55
C ILE A 110 -8.50 -11.46 14.86
N GLY A 111 -8.91 -10.18 15.06
CA GLY A 111 -9.61 -9.74 16.26
C GLY A 111 -8.74 -9.65 17.53
N LYS A 112 -7.42 -9.73 17.39
CA LYS A 112 -6.52 -9.51 18.53
C LYS A 112 -6.58 -8.04 18.95
N VAL A 113 -6.76 -7.80 20.24
CA VAL A 113 -6.71 -6.44 20.80
C VAL A 113 -5.26 -6.00 20.93
N ILE A 114 -4.95 -4.80 20.44
CA ILE A 114 -3.60 -4.23 20.41
C ILE A 114 -3.67 -2.71 20.56
N SER A 115 -2.61 -2.06 20.99
CA SER A 115 -2.51 -0.59 21.01
C SER A 115 -1.84 -0.06 19.74
N LEU A 116 -2.11 1.20 19.34
CA LEU A 116 -1.46 1.84 18.19
C LEU A 116 0.03 2.09 18.38
N ASP A 117 0.51 2.14 19.62
CA ASP A 117 1.92 2.29 19.97
C ASP A 117 2.69 0.96 20.05
N ASP A 118 2.05 -0.16 19.70
CA ASP A 118 2.71 -1.46 19.65
C ASP A 118 3.84 -1.48 18.62
N ALA A 119 4.95 -2.12 18.99
CA ALA A 119 6.13 -2.23 18.12
C ALA A 119 5.88 -2.93 16.77
N ILE A 120 4.78 -3.68 16.64
CA ILE A 120 4.39 -4.29 15.35
C ILE A 120 4.20 -3.22 14.26
N PHE A 121 3.76 -2.00 14.62
CA PHE A 121 3.48 -0.90 13.70
C PHE A 121 4.69 0.00 13.41
N LEU A 122 5.91 -0.40 13.78
CA LEU A 122 7.11 0.34 13.44
C LEU A 122 7.30 0.44 11.92
N GLN A 123 7.81 1.59 11.47
CA GLN A 123 8.00 1.88 10.05
C GLN A 123 8.87 0.85 9.32
N GLU A 124 9.85 0.27 9.99
CA GLU A 124 10.70 -0.79 9.42
C GLU A 124 9.91 -2.05 9.05
N ASN A 125 8.82 -2.35 9.78
CA ASN A 125 7.93 -3.46 9.46
C ASN A 125 7.09 -3.15 8.21
N SER A 126 6.65 -1.91 8.03
CA SER A 126 5.96 -1.47 6.80
C SER A 126 6.87 -1.56 5.57
N GLU A 127 8.15 -1.21 5.72
CA GLU A 127 9.15 -1.39 4.67
C GLU A 127 9.36 -2.87 4.32
N LEU A 128 9.44 -3.73 5.33
CA LEU A 128 9.48 -5.18 5.13
C LEU A 128 8.23 -5.65 4.37
N GLY A 129 7.04 -5.14 4.74
CA GLY A 129 5.77 -5.47 4.11
C GLY A 129 5.68 -5.09 2.63
N LEU A 130 6.36 -4.02 2.20
CA LEU A 130 6.43 -3.66 0.78
C LEU A 130 7.43 -4.54 0.03
N TRP A 131 8.65 -4.66 0.54
CA TRP A 131 9.77 -5.24 -0.21
C TRP A 131 9.88 -6.76 -0.07
N GLN A 132 9.41 -7.31 1.04
CA GLN A 132 9.44 -8.74 1.36
C GLN A 132 8.11 -9.16 2.01
N PRO A 133 7.00 -9.12 1.28
CA PRO A 133 5.68 -9.33 1.85
C PRO A 133 5.51 -10.71 2.51
N LEU A 134 6.16 -11.75 2.02
CA LEU A 134 6.13 -13.07 2.66
C LEU A 134 6.92 -13.10 3.96
N SER A 135 8.09 -12.46 4.01
CA SER A 135 8.85 -12.33 5.26
C SER A 135 8.11 -11.50 6.29
N PHE A 136 7.34 -10.49 5.86
CA PHE A 136 6.43 -9.76 6.75
C PHE A 136 5.38 -10.70 7.37
N VAL A 137 4.70 -11.50 6.54
CA VAL A 137 3.69 -12.46 7.04
C VAL A 137 4.29 -13.46 8.01
N GLU A 138 5.50 -13.95 7.76
CA GLU A 138 6.18 -14.93 8.61
C GLU A 138 6.70 -14.33 9.93
N LYS A 139 7.26 -13.12 9.90
CA LYS A 139 7.97 -12.52 11.04
C LYS A 139 7.09 -11.56 11.86
N ILE A 140 6.22 -10.83 11.19
CA ILE A 140 5.38 -9.78 11.80
C ILE A 140 3.94 -10.27 11.92
N GLY A 141 3.44 -10.95 10.90
CA GLY A 141 2.14 -11.62 10.91
C GLY A 141 0.99 -10.77 10.39
N GLY A 142 1.03 -9.45 10.43
CA GLY A 142 -0.09 -8.59 10.03
C GLY A 142 -1.42 -8.98 10.69
N GLY A 143 -2.53 -8.40 10.26
CA GLY A 143 -3.84 -8.81 10.76
C GLY A 143 -4.93 -7.76 10.70
N LEU A 144 -6.14 -8.17 11.04
CA LEU A 144 -7.24 -7.28 11.40
C LEU A 144 -7.30 -7.18 12.93
N PHE A 145 -6.77 -6.08 13.46
CA PHE A 145 -6.65 -5.85 14.89
C PHE A 145 -7.78 -4.96 15.41
N MET A 146 -8.16 -5.18 16.65
CA MET A 146 -9.05 -4.32 17.42
C MET A 146 -8.22 -3.41 18.32
N LEU A 147 -8.58 -2.13 18.46
CA LEU A 147 -7.89 -1.21 19.38
C LEU A 147 -8.56 -1.11 20.74
N GLN A 148 -9.60 -1.89 20.97
CA GLN A 148 -10.28 -2.14 22.23
C GLN A 148 -10.96 -3.50 22.19
N ALA A 149 -11.39 -4.03 23.35
CA ALA A 149 -12.25 -5.21 23.36
C ALA A 149 -13.56 -4.94 22.60
N TYR A 150 -14.09 -5.98 21.95
CA TYR A 150 -15.35 -5.86 21.22
C TYR A 150 -16.50 -5.51 22.17
N GLU A 151 -17.34 -4.59 21.73
CA GLU A 151 -18.57 -4.19 22.41
C GLU A 151 -19.73 -4.25 21.40
N GLU A 152 -20.78 -4.99 21.74
CA GLU A 152 -21.90 -5.31 20.83
C GLU A 152 -22.66 -4.08 20.34
N ASP A 153 -22.81 -3.07 21.17
CA ASP A 153 -23.55 -1.84 20.85
C ASP A 153 -22.75 -0.83 20.02
N LYS A 154 -21.51 -1.14 19.64
CA LYS A 154 -20.63 -0.22 18.93
C LYS A 154 -20.33 -0.69 17.51
N ILE A 155 -20.40 0.23 16.56
CA ILE A 155 -20.13 -0.05 15.16
C ILE A 155 -18.62 -0.12 14.91
N PRO A 156 -18.10 -1.22 14.34
CA PRO A 156 -16.70 -1.30 13.93
C PRO A 156 -16.37 -0.30 12.82
N VAL A 157 -15.29 0.47 13.01
CA VAL A 157 -14.71 1.35 11.99
C VAL A 157 -13.37 0.78 11.57
N ILE A 158 -13.29 0.31 10.33
CA ILE A 158 -12.12 -0.37 9.77
C ILE A 158 -11.21 0.65 9.09
N PHE A 159 -10.01 0.85 9.62
CA PHE A 159 -9.00 1.74 9.04
C PHE A 159 -7.99 0.96 8.20
N ILE A 160 -7.77 1.39 6.96
CA ILE A 160 -6.98 0.69 5.94
C ILE A 160 -5.91 1.62 5.38
N HIS A 161 -4.64 1.35 5.71
CA HIS A 161 -3.51 2.19 5.32
C HIS A 161 -3.10 2.05 3.85
N GLY A 162 -2.24 2.96 3.38
CA GLY A 162 -1.69 2.95 2.03
C GLY A 162 -0.42 2.12 1.86
N ILE A 163 0.24 2.32 0.70
CA ILE A 163 1.55 1.71 0.43
C ILE A 163 2.59 2.24 1.43
N LEU A 164 3.46 1.36 1.95
CA LEU A 164 4.44 1.70 3.00
C LEU A 164 3.83 2.26 4.30
N GLY A 165 2.49 2.30 4.39
CA GLY A 165 1.77 2.78 5.55
C GLY A 165 1.65 1.73 6.66
N ASN A 166 1.14 2.18 7.78
CA ASN A 166 0.71 1.34 8.91
C ASN A 166 -0.45 2.05 9.63
N PRO A 167 -1.13 1.36 10.57
CA PRO A 167 -2.29 1.93 11.27
C PRO A 167 -2.05 3.24 12.01
N THR A 168 -0.81 3.59 12.39
CA THR A 168 -0.52 4.83 13.11
C THR A 168 -0.75 6.09 12.27
N GLU A 169 -0.86 5.97 10.94
CA GLU A 169 -1.21 7.12 10.09
C GLU A 169 -2.59 7.71 10.43
N PHE A 170 -3.49 6.91 11.00
CA PHE A 170 -4.84 7.30 11.41
C PHE A 170 -4.94 7.75 12.87
N GLU A 171 -3.83 7.82 13.61
CA GLU A 171 -3.83 8.07 15.05
C GLU A 171 -4.69 9.28 15.45
N GLN A 172 -4.60 10.39 14.72
CA GLN A 172 -5.35 11.61 15.03
C GLN A 172 -6.86 11.39 14.99
N ILE A 173 -7.39 10.79 13.92
CA ILE A 173 -8.83 10.55 13.79
C ILE A 173 -9.32 9.40 14.66
N ILE A 174 -8.49 8.39 14.92
CA ILE A 174 -8.80 7.30 15.84
C ILE A 174 -8.90 7.79 17.29
N ASN A 175 -7.98 8.65 17.72
CA ASN A 175 -7.96 9.18 19.10
C ASN A 175 -9.15 10.10 19.39
N GLN A 176 -9.74 10.71 18.36
CA GLN A 176 -10.90 11.56 18.48
C GLN A 176 -12.22 10.86 18.14
N LEU A 177 -12.18 9.56 17.78
CA LEU A 177 -13.39 8.79 17.47
C LEU A 177 -14.33 8.73 18.68
N ASP A 178 -15.63 8.95 18.46
CA ASP A 178 -16.66 8.78 19.48
C ASP A 178 -16.73 7.30 19.91
N ARG A 179 -16.07 6.99 21.02
CA ARG A 179 -15.94 5.62 21.57
C ARG A 179 -17.21 5.09 22.21
N ASP A 180 -18.24 5.91 22.38
CA ASP A 180 -19.54 5.44 22.87
C ASP A 180 -20.35 4.79 21.74
N LYS A 181 -20.10 5.19 20.48
CA LYS A 181 -20.80 4.68 19.29
C LYS A 181 -19.94 3.76 18.42
N TYR A 182 -18.64 3.96 18.41
CA TYR A 182 -17.72 3.33 17.46
C TYR A 182 -16.57 2.62 18.15
N GLN A 183 -16.13 1.54 17.52
CA GLN A 183 -14.93 0.81 17.94
C GLN A 183 -13.95 0.70 16.77
N PRO A 184 -12.72 1.24 16.89
CA PRO A 184 -11.77 1.23 15.80
C PRO A 184 -11.09 -0.12 15.66
N TRP A 185 -11.09 -0.60 14.44
CA TRP A 185 -10.34 -1.76 14.00
C TRP A 185 -9.35 -1.31 12.93
N VAL A 186 -8.18 -1.93 12.87
CA VAL A 186 -7.14 -1.56 11.93
C VAL A 186 -6.68 -2.77 11.14
N LEU A 187 -6.64 -2.63 9.82
CA LEU A 187 -6.02 -3.63 8.97
C LEU A 187 -4.55 -3.30 8.77
N TYR A 188 -3.66 -4.17 9.26
CA TYR A 188 -2.23 -4.09 9.02
C TYR A 188 -1.78 -5.21 8.10
N TYR A 189 -1.30 -4.85 6.94
CA TYR A 189 -1.02 -5.80 5.87
C TYR A 189 0.29 -5.46 5.12
N PRO A 190 0.95 -6.46 4.51
CA PRO A 190 2.13 -6.23 3.68
C PRO A 190 1.71 -5.57 2.36
N SER A 191 2.00 -4.28 2.22
CA SER A 191 1.57 -3.45 1.09
C SER A 191 2.18 -3.83 -0.27
N GLY A 192 3.13 -4.75 -0.29
CA GLY A 192 3.72 -5.31 -1.51
C GLY A 192 2.95 -6.46 -2.13
N LEU A 193 1.97 -7.05 -1.45
CA LEU A 193 1.14 -8.13 -2.00
C LEU A 193 0.13 -7.62 -3.03
N GLN A 194 -0.37 -8.54 -3.85
CA GLN A 194 -1.51 -8.29 -4.72
C GLN A 194 -2.72 -7.83 -3.91
N LEU A 195 -3.40 -6.78 -4.37
CA LEU A 195 -4.51 -6.16 -3.63
C LEU A 195 -5.71 -7.10 -3.50
N ASP A 196 -5.91 -8.00 -4.46
CA ASP A 196 -6.97 -9.02 -4.36
C ASP A 196 -6.75 -9.99 -3.21
N LEU A 197 -5.51 -10.39 -2.93
CA LEU A 197 -5.19 -11.27 -1.80
C LEU A 197 -5.50 -10.60 -0.46
N ILE A 198 -5.20 -9.31 -0.36
CA ILE A 198 -5.46 -8.52 0.86
C ILE A 198 -6.96 -8.31 1.05
N SER A 199 -7.69 -8.03 -0.04
CA SER A 199 -9.15 -7.87 0.02
C SER A 199 -9.87 -9.19 0.37
N ASP A 200 -9.40 -10.34 -0.12
CA ASP A 200 -9.91 -11.67 0.25
C ASP A 200 -9.64 -11.96 1.73
N TYR A 201 -8.44 -11.61 2.20
CA TYR A 201 -8.09 -11.74 3.62
C TYR A 201 -9.01 -10.89 4.50
N LEU A 202 -9.23 -9.61 4.16
CA LEU A 202 -10.11 -8.72 4.93
C LEU A 202 -11.53 -9.29 5.01
N LEU A 203 -12.09 -9.71 3.86
CA LEU A 203 -13.44 -10.28 3.81
C LEU A 203 -13.55 -11.55 4.65
N SER A 204 -12.60 -12.46 4.52
CA SER A 204 -12.54 -13.69 5.32
C SER A 204 -12.42 -13.40 6.82
N SER A 205 -11.59 -12.42 7.19
CA SER A 205 -11.41 -12.02 8.60
C SER A 205 -12.67 -11.41 9.20
N LEU A 206 -13.35 -10.54 8.46
CA LEU A 206 -14.60 -9.94 8.90
C LEU A 206 -15.72 -11.00 9.02
N ASN A 207 -15.82 -11.93 8.07
CA ASN A 207 -16.77 -13.04 8.17
C ASN A 207 -16.52 -13.92 9.40
N GLN A 208 -15.25 -14.22 9.70
CA GLN A 208 -14.87 -14.95 10.91
C GLN A 208 -15.26 -14.17 12.17
N LEU A 209 -14.97 -12.86 12.25
CA LEU A 209 -15.32 -12.02 13.38
C LEU A 209 -16.85 -11.86 13.53
N ASN A 210 -17.57 -11.73 12.41
CA ASN A 210 -19.03 -11.64 12.44
C ASN A 210 -19.66 -12.93 12.95
N SER A 211 -19.12 -14.10 12.60
CA SER A 211 -19.59 -15.37 13.18
C SER A 211 -19.36 -15.49 14.69
N GLN A 212 -18.42 -14.72 15.25
CA GLN A 212 -18.11 -14.69 16.66
C GLN A 212 -18.87 -13.61 17.44
N TYR A 213 -18.99 -12.41 16.84
CA TYR A 213 -19.47 -11.19 17.50
C TYR A 213 -20.82 -10.66 17.00
N VAL A 214 -21.28 -11.15 15.84
CA VAL A 214 -22.62 -10.86 15.25
C VAL A 214 -22.91 -9.35 15.11
N PHE A 215 -21.96 -8.57 14.55
CA PHE A 215 -22.23 -7.18 14.20
C PHE A 215 -23.06 -7.07 12.91
N SER A 216 -23.96 -6.10 12.83
CA SER A 216 -24.85 -5.88 11.67
C SER A 216 -24.27 -4.88 10.66
N ASP A 217 -23.32 -4.07 11.09
CA ASP A 217 -22.82 -2.93 10.34
C ASP A 217 -21.34 -2.68 10.55
N ILE A 218 -20.66 -2.17 9.52
CA ILE A 218 -19.28 -1.69 9.61
C ILE A 218 -19.12 -0.39 8.81
N ASN A 219 -18.15 0.43 9.20
CA ASN A 219 -17.67 1.57 8.43
C ASN A 219 -16.25 1.30 7.93
N VAL A 220 -15.93 1.69 6.69
CA VAL A 220 -14.62 1.46 6.06
C VAL A 220 -13.98 2.79 5.69
N ILE A 221 -12.82 3.06 6.27
CA ILE A 221 -12.02 4.28 6.06
C ILE A 221 -10.67 3.87 5.47
N ALA A 222 -10.38 4.32 4.26
CA ALA A 222 -9.21 3.86 3.52
C ALA A 222 -8.39 5.02 2.96
N HIS A 223 -7.08 4.99 3.19
CA HIS A 223 -6.14 5.99 2.69
C HIS A 223 -5.30 5.44 1.53
N SER A 224 -5.07 6.28 0.52
CA SER A 224 -4.14 5.97 -0.57
C SER A 224 -4.46 4.64 -1.27
N MET A 225 -3.47 3.76 -1.45
CA MET A 225 -3.64 2.41 -2.03
C MET A 225 -4.69 1.56 -1.28
N GLY A 226 -4.90 1.82 0.01
CA GLY A 226 -5.96 1.18 0.80
C GLY A 226 -7.35 1.37 0.21
N GLY A 227 -7.62 2.51 -0.45
CA GLY A 227 -8.89 2.75 -1.15
C GLY A 227 -9.11 1.84 -2.36
N LEU A 228 -8.06 1.52 -3.11
CA LEU A 228 -8.13 0.53 -4.18
C LEU A 228 -8.43 -0.87 -3.65
N MET A 229 -7.71 -1.28 -2.62
CA MET A 229 -7.89 -2.57 -1.97
C MET A 229 -9.29 -2.70 -1.36
N SER A 230 -9.76 -1.69 -0.63
CA SER A 230 -11.09 -1.69 -0.02
C SER A 230 -12.22 -1.67 -1.06
N ARG A 231 -12.01 -1.03 -2.22
CA ARG A 231 -12.98 -1.10 -3.31
C ARG A 231 -13.15 -2.54 -3.84
N SER A 232 -12.07 -3.31 -3.97
CA SER A 232 -12.14 -4.74 -4.29
C SER A 232 -12.81 -5.53 -3.17
N PHE A 233 -12.56 -5.19 -1.92
CA PHE A 233 -13.25 -5.79 -0.77
C PHE A 233 -14.76 -5.56 -0.86
N LEU A 234 -15.24 -4.32 -1.07
CA LEU A 234 -16.66 -4.02 -1.17
C LEU A 234 -17.32 -4.78 -2.33
N MET A 235 -16.65 -4.86 -3.48
CA MET A 235 -17.12 -5.65 -4.63
C MET A 235 -17.34 -7.13 -4.28
N LYS A 236 -16.41 -7.73 -3.56
CA LYS A 236 -16.46 -9.13 -3.12
C LYS A 236 -17.49 -9.32 -1.99
N HIS A 237 -17.58 -8.37 -1.08
CA HIS A 237 -18.59 -8.32 -0.01
C HIS A 237 -20.00 -8.34 -0.60
N GLN A 238 -20.29 -7.46 -1.56
CA GLN A 238 -21.58 -7.47 -2.26
C GLN A 238 -21.88 -8.81 -2.94
N ALA A 239 -20.88 -9.40 -3.56
CA ALA A 239 -21.06 -10.71 -4.25
C ALA A 239 -21.31 -11.88 -3.31
N GLN A 240 -20.73 -11.84 -2.10
CA GLN A 240 -20.94 -12.87 -1.07
C GLN A 240 -22.17 -12.64 -0.22
N ALA A 241 -22.65 -11.39 -0.13
CA ALA A 241 -23.80 -10.96 0.67
C ALA A 241 -23.77 -11.53 2.12
N PRO A 242 -22.74 -11.22 2.93
CA PRO A 242 -22.70 -11.66 4.33
C PRO A 242 -23.78 -10.97 5.17
N ASP A 243 -23.98 -11.44 6.39
CA ASP A 243 -25.03 -10.95 7.31
C ASP A 243 -24.71 -9.58 7.97
N TYR A 244 -23.77 -8.82 7.42
CA TYR A 244 -23.47 -7.45 7.84
C TYR A 244 -23.35 -6.53 6.63
N SER A 245 -23.64 -5.25 6.81
CA SER A 245 -23.56 -4.24 5.75
C SER A 245 -22.33 -3.32 5.92
N VAL A 246 -21.99 -2.59 4.85
CA VAL A 246 -21.03 -1.49 4.88
C VAL A 246 -21.83 -0.20 4.74
N SER A 247 -22.16 0.45 5.85
CA SER A 247 -23.00 1.65 5.84
C SER A 247 -22.26 2.89 5.35
N LEU A 248 -20.95 3.00 5.69
CA LEU A 248 -20.12 4.11 5.28
C LEU A 248 -18.81 3.61 4.68
N TYR A 249 -18.49 4.16 3.51
CA TYR A 249 -17.21 3.97 2.85
C TYR A 249 -16.57 5.33 2.58
N MET A 250 -15.34 5.53 3.07
CA MET A 250 -14.58 6.75 2.82
C MET A 250 -13.23 6.41 2.19
N THR A 251 -12.94 7.03 1.05
CA THR A 251 -11.59 7.00 0.46
C THR A 251 -10.91 8.35 0.62
N ILE A 252 -9.65 8.34 1.03
CA ILE A 252 -8.84 9.52 1.30
C ILE A 252 -7.62 9.46 0.39
N ASN A 253 -7.47 10.44 -0.51
CA ASN A 253 -6.32 10.58 -1.41
C ASN A 253 -5.96 9.28 -2.17
N SER A 254 -6.99 8.51 -2.55
CA SER A 254 -6.80 7.18 -3.14
C SER A 254 -6.56 7.24 -4.65
N PRO A 255 -5.56 6.50 -5.20
CA PRO A 255 -5.27 6.46 -6.63
C PRO A 255 -6.25 5.55 -7.39
N LEU A 256 -7.55 5.86 -7.32
CA LEU A 256 -8.62 4.99 -7.81
C LEU A 256 -8.62 4.79 -9.34
N TYR A 257 -7.91 5.65 -10.07
CA TYR A 257 -7.70 5.51 -11.53
C TYR A 257 -6.29 5.00 -11.90
N GLY A 258 -5.51 4.59 -10.89
CA GLY A 258 -4.15 4.07 -11.04
C GLY A 258 -3.06 5.15 -10.98
N MET A 259 -1.82 4.70 -11.00
CA MET A 259 -0.62 5.53 -10.88
C MET A 259 0.34 5.29 -12.03
N GLN A 260 0.76 6.37 -12.71
CA GLN A 260 1.77 6.28 -13.76
C GLN A 260 3.14 5.86 -13.22
N SER A 261 3.49 6.25 -12.00
CA SER A 261 4.71 5.80 -11.33
C SER A 261 4.74 4.28 -11.10
N ALA A 262 3.58 3.68 -10.79
CA ALA A 262 3.46 2.22 -10.69
C ALA A 262 3.60 1.55 -12.06
N THR A 263 3.04 2.13 -13.12
CA THR A 263 3.23 1.67 -14.50
C THR A 263 4.72 1.67 -14.87
N SER A 264 5.42 2.78 -14.63
CA SER A 264 6.85 2.89 -14.88
C SER A 264 7.66 1.90 -14.02
N GLY A 265 7.24 1.69 -12.77
CA GLY A 265 7.83 0.69 -11.89
C GLY A 265 7.70 -0.74 -12.44
N VAL A 266 6.54 -1.10 -13.00
CA VAL A 266 6.30 -2.41 -13.62
C VAL A 266 7.12 -2.58 -14.91
N GLU A 267 7.24 -1.53 -15.73
CA GLU A 267 7.90 -1.58 -17.03
C GLU A 267 9.43 -1.53 -16.92
N SER A 268 9.96 -0.78 -15.96
CA SER A 268 11.36 -0.38 -15.95
C SER A 268 12.13 -0.79 -14.69
N SER A 269 11.45 -1.21 -13.61
CA SER A 269 12.15 -1.59 -12.38
C SER A 269 12.75 -3.00 -12.49
N PRO A 270 13.98 -3.22 -12.03
CA PRO A 270 14.55 -4.56 -11.91
C PRO A 270 13.82 -5.43 -10.88
N ILE A 271 13.01 -4.81 -10.00
CA ILE A 271 12.19 -5.47 -9.00
C ILE A 271 10.76 -5.02 -9.21
N ILE A 272 9.88 -5.94 -9.56
CA ILE A 272 8.46 -5.66 -9.69
C ILE A 272 7.77 -6.11 -8.40
N ILE A 273 7.19 -5.14 -7.69
CA ILE A 273 6.35 -5.41 -6.52
C ILE A 273 4.95 -5.79 -7.01
N PRO A 274 4.36 -6.90 -6.52
CA PRO A 274 3.05 -7.34 -6.99
C PRO A 274 1.95 -6.28 -6.94
N SER A 275 1.86 -5.48 -5.87
CA SER A 275 0.89 -4.39 -5.76
C SER A 275 1.05 -3.30 -6.82
N TRP A 276 2.26 -3.06 -7.35
CA TRP A 276 2.45 -2.08 -8.42
C TRP A 276 1.72 -2.47 -9.70
N ARG A 277 1.62 -3.78 -10.00
CA ARG A 277 0.86 -4.26 -11.15
C ARG A 277 -0.61 -3.93 -11.03
N ASP A 278 -1.15 -4.02 -9.80
CA ASP A 278 -2.56 -3.72 -9.55
C ASP A 278 -2.81 -2.20 -9.62
N VAL A 279 -1.89 -1.38 -9.08
CA VAL A 279 -2.00 0.09 -9.02
C VAL A 279 -1.64 0.77 -10.34
N ALA A 280 -0.97 0.08 -11.28
CA ALA A 280 -0.60 0.63 -12.59
C ALA A 280 -1.84 1.13 -13.37
N VAL A 281 -1.69 2.27 -14.05
CA VAL A 281 -2.76 2.82 -14.91
C VAL A 281 -3.20 1.77 -15.94
N ASN A 282 -4.51 1.63 -16.13
CA ASN A 282 -5.11 0.67 -17.04
C ASN A 282 -4.81 -0.82 -16.74
N SER A 283 -4.36 -1.15 -15.54
CA SER A 283 -4.27 -2.54 -15.11
C SER A 283 -5.64 -3.24 -15.16
N ASP A 284 -5.64 -4.57 -15.26
CA ASP A 284 -6.89 -5.33 -15.23
C ASP A 284 -7.59 -5.18 -13.86
N TYR A 285 -6.81 -5.00 -12.80
CA TYR A 285 -7.32 -4.70 -11.46
C TYR A 285 -8.09 -3.38 -11.45
N ILE A 286 -7.46 -2.26 -11.89
CA ILE A 286 -8.09 -0.94 -11.97
C ILE A 286 -9.37 -1.00 -12.82
N LYS A 287 -9.30 -1.59 -14.02
CA LYS A 287 -10.46 -1.71 -14.91
C LYS A 287 -11.63 -2.44 -14.24
N ARG A 288 -11.34 -3.52 -13.53
CA ARG A 288 -12.35 -4.33 -12.86
C ARG A 288 -13.01 -3.58 -11.71
N VAL A 289 -12.22 -3.05 -10.76
CA VAL A 289 -12.76 -2.33 -9.59
C VAL A 289 -13.42 -1.00 -9.98
N HIS A 290 -12.98 -0.39 -11.08
CA HIS A 290 -13.57 0.84 -11.60
C HIS A 290 -14.89 0.58 -12.35
N LYS A 291 -15.03 -0.58 -13.01
CA LYS A 291 -16.28 -0.97 -13.68
C LYS A 291 -17.40 -1.26 -12.69
N TRP A 292 -17.07 -1.77 -11.52
CA TRP A 292 -18.03 -2.06 -10.45
C TRP A 292 -18.60 -0.75 -9.86
N GLN A 293 -19.84 -0.79 -9.40
CA GLN A 293 -20.52 0.35 -8.79
C GLN A 293 -20.76 0.10 -7.31
N ILE A 294 -20.54 1.12 -6.49
CA ILE A 294 -20.81 1.08 -5.07
C ILE A 294 -22.34 0.94 -4.87
N PRO A 295 -22.78 0.03 -3.98
CA PRO A 295 -24.21 -0.11 -3.65
C PRO A 295 -24.80 1.20 -3.13
N SER A 296 -26.06 1.47 -3.48
CA SER A 296 -26.77 2.71 -3.12
C SER A 296 -27.07 2.85 -1.63
N ASP A 297 -27.00 1.76 -0.88
CA ASP A 297 -27.14 1.69 0.58
C ASP A 297 -25.82 1.94 1.34
N THR A 298 -24.69 2.04 0.61
CA THR A 298 -23.41 2.44 1.16
C THR A 298 -23.18 3.93 0.94
N ALA A 299 -23.11 4.73 2.00
CA ALA A 299 -22.76 6.14 1.91
C ALA A 299 -21.27 6.31 1.54
N TYR A 300 -20.99 6.68 0.29
CA TYR A 300 -19.63 6.85 -0.20
C TYR A 300 -19.15 8.30 -0.07
N HIS A 301 -18.13 8.52 0.74
CA HIS A 301 -17.46 9.80 0.92
C HIS A 301 -16.09 9.80 0.26
N LEU A 302 -15.91 10.64 -0.76
CA LEU A 302 -14.65 10.78 -1.49
C LEU A 302 -13.92 12.01 -0.99
N VAL A 303 -12.74 11.79 -0.39
CA VAL A 303 -11.84 12.85 0.07
C VAL A 303 -10.63 12.88 -0.84
N PHE A 304 -10.31 14.06 -1.36
CA PHE A 304 -9.14 14.31 -2.18
C PHE A 304 -8.33 15.48 -1.65
N SER A 305 -7.05 15.50 -1.97
CA SER A 305 -6.17 16.63 -1.65
C SER A 305 -5.42 17.14 -2.87
N PHE A 306 -4.99 18.39 -2.78
CA PHE A 306 -4.22 19.05 -3.83
C PHE A 306 -3.23 20.05 -3.23
N LEU A 307 -2.17 20.32 -3.96
CA LEU A 307 -1.21 21.38 -3.66
C LEU A 307 -1.24 22.44 -4.77
N PRO A 308 -1.16 23.73 -4.44
CA PRO A 308 -1.12 24.79 -5.44
C PRO A 308 0.09 24.62 -6.37
N GLY A 309 -0.19 24.59 -7.69
CA GLY A 309 0.86 24.43 -8.71
C GLY A 309 1.30 23.00 -8.97
N GLU A 310 0.73 22.01 -8.27
CA GLU A 310 0.99 20.58 -8.48
C GLU A 310 -0.20 19.90 -9.19
N GLU A 311 0.04 18.75 -9.79
CA GLU A 311 -1.03 17.94 -10.43
C GLU A 311 -1.98 17.26 -9.46
N GLY A 312 -1.65 17.27 -8.15
CA GLY A 312 -2.40 16.59 -7.09
C GLY A 312 -1.88 16.93 -5.71
N ASP A 313 -1.78 15.93 -4.84
CA ASP A 313 -1.38 16.06 -3.42
C ASP A 313 0.13 15.87 -3.17
N GLY A 314 0.93 15.91 -4.25
CA GLY A 314 2.37 15.61 -4.24
C GLY A 314 2.72 14.13 -4.43
N VAL A 315 1.73 13.23 -4.45
CA VAL A 315 1.90 11.78 -4.67
C VAL A 315 0.90 11.27 -5.70
N VAL A 316 -0.39 11.52 -5.50
CA VAL A 316 -1.49 11.05 -6.35
C VAL A 316 -2.05 12.22 -7.15
N PRO A 317 -2.05 12.15 -8.49
CA PRO A 317 -2.63 13.21 -9.30
C PRO A 317 -4.16 13.28 -9.13
N LEU A 318 -4.73 14.48 -9.25
CA LEU A 318 -6.19 14.69 -9.15
C LEU A 318 -6.97 13.84 -10.14
N SER A 319 -6.43 13.64 -11.35
CA SER A 319 -7.04 12.76 -12.35
C SER A 319 -7.23 11.33 -11.89
N SER A 320 -6.39 10.85 -10.97
CA SER A 320 -6.51 9.53 -10.36
C SER A 320 -7.43 9.51 -9.13
N GLN A 321 -7.46 10.62 -8.37
CA GLN A 321 -8.32 10.75 -7.20
C GLN A 321 -9.79 11.02 -7.57
N LEU A 322 -10.03 11.76 -8.68
CA LEU A 322 -11.31 12.40 -9.03
C LEU A 322 -11.76 12.10 -10.47
N SER A 323 -11.80 10.83 -10.91
CA SER A 323 -12.42 10.54 -12.19
C SER A 323 -13.92 10.90 -12.19
N LEU A 324 -14.49 11.23 -13.37
CA LEU A 324 -15.91 11.58 -13.47
C LEU A 324 -16.82 10.52 -12.84
N LYS A 325 -16.53 9.25 -13.12
CA LYS A 325 -17.30 8.13 -12.55
C LYS A 325 -17.28 8.13 -11.01
N LEU A 326 -16.13 8.37 -10.38
CA LEU A 326 -16.03 8.42 -8.92
C LEU A 326 -16.83 9.57 -8.32
N GLN A 327 -16.87 10.72 -9.03
CA GLN A 327 -17.68 11.86 -8.63
C GLN A 327 -19.18 11.54 -8.73
N GLU A 328 -19.61 10.78 -9.75
CA GLU A 328 -21.00 10.36 -9.92
C GLU A 328 -21.42 9.30 -8.88
N GLU A 329 -20.49 8.45 -8.41
CA GLU A 329 -20.76 7.44 -7.39
C GLU A 329 -20.75 8.00 -5.97
N ALA A 330 -20.03 9.09 -5.72
CA ALA A 330 -19.85 9.62 -4.37
C ALA A 330 -21.14 10.29 -3.85
N THR A 331 -21.54 9.92 -2.64
CA THR A 331 -22.60 10.62 -1.90
C THR A 331 -22.18 12.06 -1.60
N GLN A 332 -20.92 12.25 -1.25
CA GLN A 332 -20.31 13.56 -1.00
C GLN A 332 -18.83 13.56 -1.40
N ILE A 333 -18.33 14.72 -1.82
CA ILE A 333 -16.94 14.92 -2.24
C ILE A 333 -16.37 16.08 -1.42
N TYR A 334 -15.14 15.90 -0.90
CA TYR A 334 -14.46 16.88 -0.08
C TYR A 334 -13.03 17.10 -0.56
N GLY A 335 -12.64 18.38 -0.71
CA GLY A 335 -11.29 18.76 -1.16
C GLY A 335 -10.51 19.50 -0.08
N PHE A 336 -9.24 19.11 0.10
CA PHE A 336 -8.33 19.72 1.06
C PHE A 336 -7.05 20.20 0.38
N GLN A 337 -6.58 21.38 0.77
CA GLN A 337 -5.25 21.84 0.38
C GLN A 337 -4.22 21.25 1.33
N ALA A 338 -3.82 20.01 1.08
CA ALA A 338 -2.92 19.24 1.94
C ALA A 338 -2.01 18.32 1.13
N GLN A 339 -0.87 17.95 1.72
CA GLN A 339 -0.04 16.86 1.21
C GLN A 339 -0.72 15.51 1.38
N HIS A 340 -0.26 14.51 0.64
CA HIS A 340 -0.83 13.17 0.55
C HIS A 340 -1.23 12.55 1.90
N ALA A 341 -0.31 12.43 2.83
CA ALA A 341 -0.58 11.95 4.19
C ALA A 341 -0.92 13.09 5.17
N GLY A 342 -0.72 14.35 4.76
CA GLY A 342 -0.95 15.53 5.61
C GLY A 342 -2.42 15.73 5.95
N VAL A 343 -3.34 15.34 5.06
CA VAL A 343 -4.78 15.44 5.28
C VAL A 343 -5.23 14.66 6.52
N LEU A 344 -4.61 13.53 6.83
CA LEU A 344 -4.93 12.71 8.01
C LEU A 344 -4.61 13.41 9.34
N LYS A 345 -3.80 14.48 9.28
CA LYS A 345 -3.42 15.33 10.42
C LYS A 345 -4.04 16.73 10.34
N ASP A 346 -4.92 16.95 9.37
CA ASP A 346 -5.61 18.22 9.18
C ASP A 346 -6.80 18.33 10.15
N GLU A 347 -6.89 19.45 10.87
CA GLU A 347 -7.94 19.66 11.86
C GLU A 347 -9.33 19.79 11.23
N ASP A 348 -9.43 20.40 10.05
CA ASP A 348 -10.71 20.57 9.36
C ASP A 348 -11.18 19.24 8.77
N PHE A 349 -10.26 18.40 8.29
CA PHE A 349 -10.57 17.02 7.94
C PHE A 349 -11.05 16.22 9.17
N THR A 350 -10.39 16.35 10.30
CA THR A 350 -10.79 15.67 11.54
C THR A 350 -12.21 16.08 11.96
N LYS A 351 -12.53 17.38 11.95
CA LYS A 351 -13.89 17.89 12.24
C LYS A 351 -14.92 17.33 11.26
N LEU A 352 -14.58 17.33 9.96
CA LEU A 352 -15.44 16.76 8.92
C LEU A 352 -15.72 15.28 9.15
N PHE A 353 -14.68 14.51 9.46
CA PHE A 353 -14.79 13.08 9.74
C PHE A 353 -15.79 12.79 10.86
N HIS A 354 -15.70 13.54 11.97
CA HIS A 354 -16.66 13.43 13.06
C HIS A 354 -18.10 13.82 12.66
N GLN A 355 -18.24 14.87 11.85
CA GLN A 355 -19.57 15.28 11.35
C GLN A 355 -20.22 14.22 10.45
N ILE A 356 -19.41 13.50 9.67
CA ILE A 356 -19.87 12.40 8.82
C ILE A 356 -20.35 11.24 9.68
N LEU A 357 -19.56 10.83 10.67
CA LEU A 357 -19.92 9.74 11.57
C LEU A 357 -21.07 10.09 12.52
N ALA A 358 -21.36 11.36 12.77
CA ALA A 358 -22.46 11.77 13.64
C ALA A 358 -23.87 11.69 12.99
N LYS A 359 -23.92 11.47 11.67
CA LYS A 359 -25.17 11.33 10.90
C LYS A 359 -25.67 9.90 10.89
#